data_ef1e9f6bc1f2ef4acf11a24fb42cd19f
#
_entry.id   ef1e9f6bc1f2ef4acf11a24fb42cd19f
#
_cell.length_a   1.000
_cell.length_b   1.000
_cell.length_c   1.000
_cell.angle_alpha   90.00
_cell.angle_beta   90.00
_cell.angle_gamma   90.00
#
_symmetry.space_group_name_H-M   'P 1'
#
loop_
_entity.id
_entity.type
_entity.pdbx_description
1 polymer ?
#
loop_
_entity_poly.entity_id
_entity_poly.type
_entity_poly.pdbx_seq_one_letter_code
_entity_poly.pdbx_strand_id
1 'polypeptide(L)'
;LLYIPTFFNDWQMDWDDQWAILGNPFILNPNIDSLKTLFTTFYYEQYAPFNVLFYFVLFKLFGFNAGVFHAACLMIHLANVALVYKIVRELLQNLRSHYSIMRVLSFAFFTSLIFAIHPLQVESVAWNSASKIVLYAFCYLICVLLYLKQIKVKRTNSVIYKIYISLLFIIALGFKEQAIILPF
;
A
#
# COMPACT_ATOMS: atom_id res chain seq x y z
N LEU A 1 18.64 -3.66 -1.63
CA LEU A 1 19.50 -4.86 -1.76
C LEU A 1 18.82 -6.11 -1.18
N LEU A 2 18.18 -6.03 0.02
CA LEU A 2 17.58 -7.18 0.71
C LEU A 2 16.49 -7.89 -0.12
N TYR A 3 15.65 -7.14 -0.84
CA TYR A 3 14.53 -7.67 -1.64
C TYR A 3 14.87 -7.89 -3.13
N ILE A 4 16.09 -7.61 -3.59
CA ILE A 4 16.47 -7.86 -5.00
C ILE A 4 16.29 -9.34 -5.42
N PRO A 5 16.60 -10.34 -4.56
CA PRO A 5 16.37 -11.73 -4.92
C PRO A 5 14.93 -12.06 -5.30
N THR A 6 13.94 -11.31 -4.78
CA THR A 6 12.52 -11.57 -5.10
C THR A 6 12.19 -11.39 -6.58
N PHE A 7 12.95 -10.58 -7.33
CA PHE A 7 12.74 -10.39 -8.78
C PHE A 7 12.98 -11.66 -9.60
N PHE A 8 13.71 -12.60 -9.05
CA PHE A 8 14.02 -13.89 -9.68
C PHE A 8 13.10 -15.02 -9.22
N ASN A 9 12.17 -14.73 -8.29
CA ASN A 9 11.17 -15.68 -7.86
C ASN A 9 10.07 -15.77 -8.92
N ASP A 10 9.60 -16.99 -9.14
CA ASP A 10 8.44 -17.27 -9.98
C ASP A 10 7.14 -17.20 -9.16
N TRP A 11 6.02 -17.43 -9.83
CA TRP A 11 4.70 -17.49 -9.23
C TRP A 11 4.59 -18.65 -8.24
N GLN A 12 3.89 -18.45 -7.13
CA GLN A 12 3.60 -19.50 -6.17
C GLN A 12 2.32 -20.24 -6.59
N MET A 13 2.48 -21.22 -7.50
CA MET A 13 1.38 -21.92 -8.16
C MET A 13 0.50 -22.74 -7.22
N ASP A 14 1.07 -23.27 -6.13
CA ASP A 14 0.32 -24.07 -5.14
C ASP A 14 -0.37 -23.22 -4.06
N TRP A 15 -0.32 -21.89 -4.21
CA TRP A 15 -0.83 -20.91 -3.26
C TRP A 15 -1.73 -19.87 -3.96
N ASP A 16 -1.96 -18.76 -3.29
CA ASP A 16 -2.92 -17.72 -3.70
C ASP A 16 -2.60 -17.07 -5.06
N ASP A 17 -1.35 -17.08 -5.55
CA ASP A 17 -1.00 -16.48 -6.84
C ASP A 17 -1.76 -17.12 -7.99
N GLN A 18 -2.03 -18.43 -7.91
CA GLN A 18 -2.74 -19.15 -8.93
C GLN A 18 -4.18 -18.63 -9.11
N TRP A 19 -4.94 -18.51 -8.04
CA TRP A 19 -6.34 -18.08 -8.14
C TRP A 19 -6.50 -16.57 -8.06
N ALA A 20 -5.66 -15.87 -7.29
CA ALA A 20 -5.79 -14.41 -7.12
C ALA A 20 -5.34 -13.62 -8.36
N ILE A 21 -4.35 -14.14 -9.10
CA ILE A 21 -3.72 -13.43 -10.22
C ILE A 21 -3.87 -14.22 -11.53
N LEU A 22 -3.25 -15.39 -11.63
CA LEU A 22 -3.11 -16.10 -12.92
C LEU A 22 -4.43 -16.66 -13.46
N GLY A 23 -5.27 -17.21 -12.58
CA GLY A 23 -6.59 -17.77 -12.91
C GLY A 23 -7.75 -16.82 -12.68
N ASN A 24 -7.49 -15.55 -12.34
CA ASN A 24 -8.54 -14.62 -12.00
C ASN A 24 -9.34 -14.19 -13.26
N PRO A 25 -10.63 -14.52 -13.35
CA PRO A 25 -11.44 -14.22 -14.53
C PRO A 25 -11.58 -12.72 -14.80
N PHE A 26 -11.51 -11.86 -13.77
CA PHE A 26 -11.56 -10.41 -13.93
C PHE A 26 -10.30 -9.84 -14.60
N ILE A 27 -9.17 -10.54 -14.45
CA ILE A 27 -7.90 -10.13 -15.09
C ILE A 27 -7.87 -10.66 -16.53
N LEU A 28 -8.27 -11.91 -16.73
CA LEU A 28 -8.18 -12.59 -18.03
C LEU A 28 -9.19 -12.06 -19.05
N ASN A 29 -10.46 -11.86 -18.64
CA ASN A 29 -11.56 -11.48 -19.50
C ASN A 29 -12.29 -10.23 -18.98
N PRO A 30 -11.65 -9.05 -18.99
CA PRO A 30 -12.25 -7.84 -18.48
C PRO A 30 -13.37 -7.37 -19.43
N ASN A 31 -14.56 -7.24 -18.90
CA ASN A 31 -15.71 -6.63 -19.56
C ASN A 31 -16.51 -5.79 -18.56
N ILE A 32 -17.52 -5.06 -19.01
CA ILE A 32 -18.30 -4.17 -18.15
C ILE A 32 -18.99 -4.95 -17.04
N ASP A 33 -19.51 -6.13 -17.33
CA ASP A 33 -20.21 -6.96 -16.34
C ASP A 33 -19.22 -7.55 -15.33
N SER A 34 -18.04 -8.00 -15.76
CA SER A 34 -17.00 -8.46 -14.85
C SER A 34 -16.49 -7.33 -13.93
N LEU A 35 -16.34 -6.11 -14.47
CA LEU A 35 -15.98 -4.94 -13.67
C LEU A 35 -17.04 -4.61 -12.62
N LYS A 36 -18.33 -4.64 -13.01
CA LYS A 36 -19.44 -4.45 -12.06
C LYS A 36 -19.43 -5.51 -10.97
N THR A 37 -19.27 -6.78 -11.36
CA THR A 37 -19.19 -7.91 -10.43
C THR A 37 -18.02 -7.76 -9.46
N LEU A 38 -16.84 -7.28 -9.93
CA LEU A 38 -15.67 -7.03 -9.11
C LEU A 38 -15.94 -6.07 -7.92
N PHE A 39 -16.81 -5.07 -8.12
CA PHE A 39 -17.17 -4.12 -7.07
C PHE A 39 -18.38 -4.51 -6.24
N THR A 40 -19.11 -5.57 -6.61
CA THR A 40 -20.36 -5.96 -5.94
C THR A 40 -20.32 -7.33 -5.29
N THR A 41 -19.28 -8.13 -5.55
CA THR A 41 -19.18 -9.51 -5.03
C THR A 41 -17.85 -9.77 -4.34
N PHE A 42 -17.84 -10.82 -3.53
CA PHE A 42 -16.60 -11.38 -2.97
C PHE A 42 -16.00 -12.38 -3.95
N TYR A 43 -14.69 -12.39 -4.07
CA TYR A 43 -13.94 -13.37 -4.83
C TYR A 43 -13.05 -14.18 -3.89
N TYR A 44 -13.28 -15.49 -3.79
CA TYR A 44 -12.64 -16.36 -2.80
C TYR A 44 -12.68 -15.77 -1.37
N GLU A 45 -13.89 -15.39 -0.94
CA GLU A 45 -14.14 -14.81 0.39
C GLU A 45 -13.42 -13.48 0.68
N GLN A 46 -12.78 -12.89 -0.32
CA GLN A 46 -12.06 -11.63 -0.21
C GLN A 46 -12.75 -10.53 -1.03
N TYR A 47 -12.82 -9.33 -0.44
CA TYR A 47 -13.27 -8.13 -1.13
C TYR A 47 -12.08 -7.18 -1.31
N ALA A 48 -11.45 -7.22 -2.47
CA ALA A 48 -10.26 -6.43 -2.78
C ALA A 48 -10.27 -5.90 -4.23
N PRO A 49 -11.32 -5.15 -4.65
CA PRO A 49 -11.50 -4.75 -6.04
C PRO A 49 -10.32 -3.93 -6.59
N PHE A 50 -9.75 -3.02 -5.82
CA PHE A 50 -8.62 -2.22 -6.27
C PHE A 50 -7.32 -3.03 -6.37
N ASN A 51 -7.17 -4.09 -5.57
CA ASN A 51 -6.03 -4.99 -5.71
C ASN A 51 -6.10 -5.79 -7.04
N VAL A 52 -7.29 -6.26 -7.40
CA VAL A 52 -7.50 -6.94 -8.69
C VAL A 52 -7.28 -5.97 -9.86
N LEU A 53 -7.71 -4.72 -9.74
CA LEU A 53 -7.41 -3.69 -10.74
C LEU A 53 -5.91 -3.41 -10.87
N PHE A 54 -5.17 -3.41 -9.77
CA PHE A 54 -3.71 -3.29 -9.79
C PHE A 54 -3.07 -4.45 -10.57
N TYR A 55 -3.47 -5.68 -10.32
CA TYR A 55 -3.00 -6.84 -11.09
C TYR A 55 -3.37 -6.75 -12.56
N PHE A 56 -4.60 -6.33 -12.85
CA PHE A 56 -5.07 -6.14 -14.23
C PHE A 56 -4.20 -5.11 -14.99
N VAL A 57 -3.87 -3.99 -14.37
CA VAL A 57 -3.00 -2.96 -14.98
C VAL A 57 -1.62 -3.53 -15.26
N LEU A 58 -1.01 -4.23 -14.31
CA LEU A 58 0.30 -4.86 -14.52
C LEU A 58 0.25 -5.91 -15.63
N PHE A 59 -0.78 -6.76 -15.63
CA PHE A 59 -0.98 -7.76 -16.67
C PHE A 59 -1.14 -7.13 -18.06
N LYS A 60 -1.92 -6.06 -18.19
CA LYS A 60 -2.12 -5.37 -19.47
C LYS A 60 -0.85 -4.73 -20.03
N LEU A 61 0.02 -4.24 -19.16
CA LEU A 61 1.25 -3.56 -19.56
C LEU A 61 2.41 -4.53 -19.81
N PHE A 62 2.50 -5.62 -19.04
CA PHE A 62 3.70 -6.46 -18.97
C PHE A 62 3.42 -7.97 -19.07
N GLY A 63 2.15 -8.38 -19.25
CA GLY A 63 1.77 -9.78 -19.20
C GLY A 63 1.94 -10.37 -17.80
N PHE A 64 1.91 -11.70 -17.71
CA PHE A 64 2.17 -12.43 -16.46
C PHE A 64 3.68 -12.59 -16.21
N ASN A 65 4.36 -11.49 -15.93
CA ASN A 65 5.78 -11.48 -15.56
C ASN A 65 5.94 -11.31 -14.05
N ALA A 66 6.22 -12.38 -13.32
CA ALA A 66 6.35 -12.40 -11.87
C ALA A 66 7.33 -11.34 -11.35
N GLY A 67 8.49 -11.18 -12.01
CA GLY A 67 9.50 -10.19 -11.64
C GLY A 67 8.99 -8.74 -11.69
N VAL A 68 8.11 -8.42 -12.64
CA VAL A 68 7.48 -7.08 -12.74
C VAL A 68 6.52 -6.86 -11.58
N PHE A 69 5.73 -7.87 -11.19
CA PHE A 69 4.83 -7.77 -10.05
C PHE A 69 5.61 -7.59 -8.75
N HIS A 70 6.70 -8.34 -8.55
CA HIS A 70 7.61 -8.14 -7.42
C HIS A 70 8.24 -6.74 -7.42
N ALA A 71 8.68 -6.25 -8.58
CA ALA A 71 9.22 -4.90 -8.71
C ALA A 71 8.20 -3.83 -8.32
N ALA A 72 6.95 -3.96 -8.77
CA ALA A 72 5.87 -3.05 -8.40
C ALA A 72 5.60 -3.06 -6.89
N CYS A 73 5.52 -4.23 -6.25
CA CYS A 73 5.38 -4.36 -4.80
C CYS A 73 6.53 -3.69 -4.05
N LEU A 74 7.78 -3.93 -4.49
CA LEU A 74 8.95 -3.31 -3.87
C LEU A 74 8.95 -1.78 -4.02
N MET A 75 8.58 -1.25 -5.18
CA MET A 75 8.49 0.20 -5.39
C MET A 75 7.46 0.84 -4.45
N ILE A 76 6.30 0.20 -4.26
CA ILE A 76 5.29 0.68 -3.31
C ILE A 76 5.80 0.59 -1.87
N HIS A 77 6.50 -0.50 -1.52
CA HIS A 77 7.13 -0.63 -0.20
C HIS A 77 8.16 0.49 0.06
N LEU A 78 9.01 0.81 -0.90
CA LEU A 78 9.96 1.92 -0.78
C LEU A 78 9.25 3.28 -0.63
N ALA A 79 8.12 3.47 -1.31
CA ALA A 79 7.27 4.64 -1.10
C ALA A 79 6.68 4.66 0.33
N ASN A 80 6.27 3.52 0.87
CA ASN A 80 5.83 3.39 2.27
C ASN A 80 6.95 3.74 3.26
N VAL A 81 8.17 3.28 3.02
CA VAL A 81 9.35 3.64 3.83
C VAL A 81 9.56 5.16 3.84
N ALA A 82 9.47 5.80 2.66
CA ALA A 82 9.58 7.25 2.56
C ALA A 82 8.44 8.01 3.28
N LEU A 83 7.23 7.45 3.27
CA LEU A 83 6.08 7.98 4.02
C LEU A 83 6.31 7.84 5.53
N VAL A 84 6.75 6.69 6.01
CA VAL A 84 7.10 6.48 7.43
C VAL A 84 8.15 7.49 7.88
N TYR A 85 9.22 7.69 7.10
CA TYR A 85 10.22 8.71 7.38
C TYR A 85 9.59 10.10 7.54
N LYS A 86 8.73 10.51 6.59
CA LYS A 86 8.05 11.81 6.64
C LYS A 86 7.12 11.94 7.84
N ILE A 87 6.36 10.90 8.17
CA ILE A 87 5.42 10.87 9.30
C ILE A 87 6.19 11.02 10.62
N VAL A 88 7.24 10.22 10.84
CA VAL A 88 8.03 10.29 12.06
C VAL A 88 8.70 11.65 12.21
N ARG A 89 9.23 12.20 11.11
CA ARG A 89 9.81 13.56 11.11
C ARG A 89 8.77 14.62 11.51
N GLU A 90 7.58 14.60 10.93
CA GLU A 90 6.51 15.55 11.25
C GLU A 90 6.03 15.40 12.70
N LEU A 91 5.87 14.16 13.20
CA LEU A 91 5.48 13.89 14.58
C LEU A 91 6.50 14.47 15.56
N LEU A 92 7.78 14.19 15.36
CA LEU A 92 8.85 14.67 16.26
C LEU A 92 8.99 16.20 16.23
N GLN A 93 8.83 16.82 15.08
CA GLN A 93 8.83 18.28 14.95
C GLN A 93 7.63 18.94 15.63
N ASN A 94 6.46 18.29 15.61
CA ASN A 94 5.25 18.82 16.23
C ASN A 94 5.24 18.64 17.76
N LEU A 95 5.80 17.54 18.25
CA LEU A 95 5.76 17.19 19.69
C LEU A 95 6.81 17.94 20.51
N ARG A 96 7.97 18.25 19.93
CA ARG A 96 9.07 18.86 20.70
C ARG A 96 9.92 19.81 19.85
N SER A 97 9.63 21.10 19.94
CA SER A 97 10.45 22.18 19.34
C SER A 97 11.90 22.26 19.87
N HIS A 98 12.24 21.51 20.94
CA HIS A 98 13.56 21.54 21.60
C HIS A 98 14.57 20.51 21.06
N TYR A 99 14.15 19.57 20.20
CA TYR A 99 15.12 18.66 19.60
C TYR A 99 15.91 19.33 18.48
N SER A 100 17.23 19.09 18.47
CA SER A 100 18.04 19.51 17.32
C SER A 100 17.54 18.79 16.05
N ILE A 101 17.57 19.50 14.93
CA ILE A 101 17.14 18.96 13.64
C ILE A 101 17.84 17.63 13.30
N MET A 102 19.12 17.51 13.64
CA MET A 102 19.90 16.29 13.40
C MET A 102 19.32 15.09 14.15
N ARG A 103 18.91 15.26 15.41
CA ARG A 103 18.27 14.17 16.18
C ARG A 103 16.93 13.74 15.53
N VAL A 104 16.11 14.70 15.11
CA VAL A 104 14.85 14.41 14.44
C VAL A 104 15.07 13.60 13.16
N LEU A 105 16.02 14.02 12.32
CA LEU A 105 16.34 13.33 11.07
C LEU A 105 16.90 11.92 11.32
N SER A 106 17.80 11.77 12.33
CA SER A 106 18.35 10.47 12.68
C SER A 106 17.27 9.51 13.19
N PHE A 107 16.39 9.92 14.10
CA PHE A 107 15.30 9.08 14.58
C PHE A 107 14.35 8.68 13.44
N ALA A 108 13.97 9.62 12.56
CA ALA A 108 13.12 9.33 11.41
C ALA A 108 13.79 8.33 10.46
N PHE A 109 15.10 8.49 10.22
CA PHE A 109 15.87 7.58 9.36
C PHE A 109 15.92 6.17 9.95
N PHE A 110 16.32 6.01 11.21
CA PHE A 110 16.43 4.69 11.83
C PHE A 110 15.08 4.00 11.96
N THR A 111 14.01 4.73 12.29
CA THR A 111 12.66 4.16 12.34
C THR A 111 12.21 3.67 10.97
N SER A 112 12.42 4.46 9.93
CA SER A 112 12.05 4.06 8.56
C SER A 112 12.94 2.93 8.05
N LEU A 113 14.21 2.86 8.45
CA LEU A 113 15.11 1.76 8.11
C LEU A 113 14.65 0.44 8.76
N ILE A 114 14.29 0.48 10.05
CA ILE A 114 13.74 -0.70 10.75
C ILE A 114 12.47 -1.16 10.05
N PHE A 115 11.55 -0.26 9.71
CA PHE A 115 10.34 -0.59 8.95
C PHE A 115 10.69 -1.23 7.60
N ALA A 116 11.69 -0.70 6.88
CA ALA A 116 12.08 -1.18 5.56
C ALA A 116 12.59 -2.62 5.56
N ILE A 117 13.33 -3.01 6.61
CA ILE A 117 14.00 -4.33 6.66
C ILE A 117 13.35 -5.30 7.64
N HIS A 118 12.23 -4.91 8.28
CA HIS A 118 11.60 -5.73 9.30
C HIS A 118 11.12 -7.07 8.70
N PRO A 119 11.38 -8.21 9.35
CA PRO A 119 10.98 -9.53 8.82
C PRO A 119 9.48 -9.66 8.49
N LEU A 120 8.60 -8.98 9.22
CA LEU A 120 7.16 -8.96 8.95
C LEU A 120 6.80 -8.32 7.61
N GLN A 121 7.70 -7.58 6.98
CA GLN A 121 7.45 -6.99 5.65
C GLN A 121 7.76 -7.98 4.50
N VAL A 122 8.45 -9.07 4.79
CA VAL A 122 8.89 -10.02 3.75
C VAL A 122 7.69 -10.59 3.02
N GLU A 123 6.67 -11.06 3.73
CA GLU A 123 5.45 -11.59 3.12
C GLU A 123 4.79 -10.57 2.20
N SER A 124 4.57 -9.35 2.67
CA SER A 124 3.87 -8.30 1.93
C SER A 124 4.63 -7.79 0.70
N VAL A 125 5.96 -7.97 0.64
CA VAL A 125 6.82 -7.48 -0.44
C VAL A 125 7.24 -8.60 -1.39
N ALA A 126 7.50 -9.79 -0.86
CA ALA A 126 8.05 -10.90 -1.62
C ALA A 126 6.99 -11.85 -2.19
N TRP A 127 5.74 -11.74 -1.74
CA TRP A 127 4.64 -12.57 -2.23
C TRP A 127 3.66 -11.72 -3.05
N ASN A 128 3.47 -12.05 -4.33
CA ASN A 128 2.69 -11.24 -5.27
C ASN A 128 1.21 -11.08 -4.85
N SER A 129 0.55 -12.13 -4.39
CA SER A 129 -0.85 -12.07 -3.94
C SER A 129 -1.03 -11.33 -2.61
N ALA A 130 0.05 -11.13 -1.83
CA ALA A 130 0.05 -10.30 -0.62
C ALA A 130 0.21 -8.79 -0.89
N SER A 131 0.34 -8.35 -2.14
CA SER A 131 0.51 -6.94 -2.54
C SER A 131 -0.57 -5.99 -2.00
N LYS A 132 -1.78 -6.51 -1.73
CA LYS A 132 -2.86 -5.77 -1.06
C LYS A 132 -2.40 -5.11 0.25
N ILE A 133 -1.42 -5.72 0.96
CA ILE A 133 -0.87 -5.21 2.22
C ILE A 133 -0.07 -3.93 1.99
N VAL A 134 0.85 -3.92 1.03
CA VAL A 134 1.65 -2.71 0.74
C VAL A 134 0.81 -1.60 0.12
N LEU A 135 -0.22 -1.95 -0.64
CA LEU A 135 -1.13 -1.00 -1.31
C LEU A 135 -2.04 -0.28 -0.31
N TYR A 136 -2.73 -1.02 0.57
CA TYR A 136 -3.56 -0.35 1.58
C TYR A 136 -2.72 0.46 2.55
N ALA A 137 -1.53 -0.04 2.94
CA ALA A 137 -0.60 0.68 3.80
C ALA A 137 -0.15 2.00 3.17
N PHE A 138 0.06 2.02 1.86
CA PHE A 138 0.40 3.25 1.12
C PHE A 138 -0.68 4.32 1.26
N CYS A 139 -1.94 3.95 1.00
CA CYS A 139 -3.06 4.88 1.17
C CYS A 139 -3.23 5.32 2.63
N TYR A 140 -3.11 4.37 3.58
CA TYR A 140 -3.19 4.62 5.00
C TYR A 140 -2.14 5.63 5.47
N LEU A 141 -0.87 5.42 5.10
CA LEU A 141 0.22 6.31 5.47
C LEU A 141 0.07 7.71 4.86
N ILE A 142 -0.46 7.82 3.63
CA ILE A 142 -0.79 9.13 3.04
C ILE A 142 -1.87 9.83 3.87
N CYS A 143 -2.94 9.12 4.27
CA CYS A 143 -4.00 9.69 5.12
C CYS A 143 -3.42 10.23 6.43
N VAL A 144 -2.58 9.44 7.12
CA VAL A 144 -1.91 9.86 8.36
C VAL A 144 -1.05 11.10 8.14
N LEU A 145 -0.24 11.13 7.07
CA LEU A 145 0.61 12.28 6.75
C LEU A 145 -0.21 13.54 6.46
N LEU A 146 -1.30 13.43 5.70
CA LEU A 146 -2.20 14.54 5.42
C LEU A 146 -2.87 15.06 6.69
N TYR A 147 -3.32 14.16 7.55
CA TYR A 147 -3.91 14.51 8.85
C TYR A 147 -2.93 15.28 9.74
N LEU A 148 -1.68 14.81 9.88
CA LEU A 148 -0.64 15.49 10.64
C LEU A 148 -0.34 16.89 10.10
N LYS A 149 -0.27 17.05 8.78
CA LYS A 149 -0.10 18.37 8.14
C LYS A 149 -1.28 19.30 8.38
N GLN A 150 -2.49 18.77 8.39
CA GLN A 150 -3.70 19.56 8.66
C GLN A 150 -3.68 20.12 10.09
N ILE A 151 -3.31 19.31 11.08
CA ILE A 151 -3.20 19.74 12.49
C ILE A 151 -2.19 20.89 12.60
N LYS A 152 -1.04 20.77 11.96
CA LYS A 152 0.04 21.78 12.01
C LYS A 152 -0.39 23.13 11.47
N VAL A 153 -1.15 23.16 10.40
CA VAL A 153 -1.58 24.39 9.73
C VAL A 153 -2.83 25.01 10.39
N LYS A 154 -3.38 24.38 11.46
CA LYS A 154 -4.66 24.76 12.10
C LYS A 154 -5.82 24.89 11.11
N ARG A 155 -5.73 24.25 9.94
CA ARG A 155 -6.76 24.21 8.90
C ARG A 155 -7.74 23.06 9.12
N THR A 156 -8.19 22.85 10.36
CA THR A 156 -9.07 21.76 10.75
C THR A 156 -10.41 21.70 9.99
N ASN A 157 -10.78 22.79 9.32
CA ASN A 157 -12.06 22.92 8.62
C ASN A 157 -11.98 22.93 7.09
N SER A 158 -10.82 22.60 6.49
CA SER A 158 -10.76 22.51 5.04
C SER A 158 -11.53 21.29 4.54
N VAL A 159 -12.70 21.51 3.95
CA VAL A 159 -13.55 20.47 3.34
C VAL A 159 -12.77 19.64 2.32
N ILE A 160 -11.90 20.30 1.56
CA ILE A 160 -11.06 19.64 0.54
C ILE A 160 -10.19 18.54 1.16
N TYR A 161 -9.50 18.82 2.29
CA TYR A 161 -8.68 17.81 2.97
C TYR A 161 -9.51 16.62 3.47
N LYS A 162 -10.71 16.89 4.01
CA LYS A 162 -11.62 15.84 4.45
C LYS A 162 -12.05 14.94 3.29
N ILE A 163 -12.38 15.55 2.13
CA ILE A 163 -12.72 14.80 0.91
C ILE A 163 -11.54 13.91 0.47
N TYR A 164 -10.32 14.45 0.40
CA TYR A 164 -9.14 13.65 0.01
C TYR A 164 -8.88 12.48 0.95
N ILE A 165 -8.93 12.70 2.26
CA ILE A 165 -8.74 11.63 3.26
C ILE A 165 -9.85 10.58 3.13
N SER A 166 -11.11 11.00 2.96
CA SER A 166 -12.24 10.07 2.78
C SER A 166 -12.10 9.24 1.50
N LEU A 167 -11.70 9.84 0.39
CA LEU A 167 -11.46 9.13 -0.87
C LEU A 167 -10.31 8.11 -0.74
N LEU A 168 -9.20 8.52 -0.13
CA LEU A 168 -8.07 7.62 0.12
C LEU A 168 -8.44 6.47 1.07
N PHE A 169 -9.27 6.74 2.06
CA PHE A 169 -9.80 5.73 2.96
C PHE A 169 -10.67 4.70 2.22
N ILE A 170 -11.58 5.14 1.35
CA ILE A 170 -12.39 4.25 0.52
C ILE A 170 -11.50 3.41 -0.40
N ILE A 171 -10.48 4.00 -1.01
CA ILE A 171 -9.51 3.28 -1.84
C ILE A 171 -8.74 2.25 -1.00
N ALA A 172 -8.30 2.63 0.20
CA ALA A 172 -7.60 1.71 1.11
C ALA A 172 -8.48 0.51 1.51
N LEU A 173 -9.76 0.72 1.80
CA LEU A 173 -10.74 -0.34 2.06
C LEU A 173 -10.91 -1.28 0.86
N GLY A 174 -10.87 -0.74 -0.35
CA GLY A 174 -10.97 -1.53 -1.57
C GLY A 174 -9.68 -2.32 -1.91
N PHE A 175 -8.56 -2.03 -1.25
CA PHE A 175 -7.36 -2.89 -1.28
C PHE A 175 -7.42 -3.98 -0.21
N LYS A 176 -7.82 -3.62 1.01
CA LYS A 176 -7.91 -4.56 2.14
C LYS A 176 -8.83 -4.02 3.23
N GLU A 177 -9.71 -4.88 3.74
CA GLU A 177 -10.68 -4.57 4.80
C GLU A 177 -10.03 -4.06 6.10
N GLN A 178 -8.79 -4.43 6.37
CA GLN A 178 -8.03 -3.97 7.54
C GLN A 178 -7.86 -2.44 7.59
N ALA A 179 -8.04 -1.73 6.46
CA ALA A 179 -8.00 -0.27 6.42
C ALA A 179 -9.10 0.38 7.27
N ILE A 180 -10.13 -0.37 7.71
CA ILE A 180 -11.21 0.13 8.57
C ILE A 180 -10.73 0.72 9.90
N ILE A 181 -9.52 0.35 10.34
CA ILE A 181 -8.91 0.87 11.58
C ILE A 181 -8.49 2.34 11.45
N LEU A 182 -8.37 2.89 10.22
CA LEU A 182 -7.84 4.24 9.99
C LEU A 182 -8.59 5.38 10.73
N PRO A 183 -9.95 5.36 10.87
CA PRO A 183 -10.67 6.43 11.57
C PRO A 183 -10.50 6.43 13.08
N PHE A 184 -10.00 5.35 13.69
CA PHE A 184 -9.82 5.15 15.14
C PHE A 184 -8.38 5.38 15.57
#